data_a66929e406c7ef9aec918b02892c19ea
#
_entry.id   a66929e406c7ef9aec918b02892c19ea
#
_cell.length_a   1.000
_cell.length_b   1.000
_cell.length_c   1.000
_cell.angle_alpha   90.00
_cell.angle_beta   90.00
_cell.angle_gamma   90.00
#
_symmetry.space_group_name_H-M   'P 1'
#
loop_
_entity.id
_entity.type
_entity.pdbx_description
1 polymer ?
#
loop_
_entity_poly.entity_id
_entity_poly.type
_entity_poly.pdbx_seq_one_letter_code
_entity_poly.pdbx_strand_id
1 'polypeptide(L)'
;MQDTNIVKSTNKIEENLNDINEQSRNYIKDVLTLINKEIGVNKIISILLFGSQRAKCDVTAVSDCDLLIIFKNRVSNHHIKEIERYFIALEIKHNFRDFSDKLTKNILGVISQTTGIFVSHFLTKTKYWQEANFHKIFRVNKVFSTLFAPRNIVLGNVVTNSTTLYGTELRDKIRPRIQIKFIEMIKSTIMNLMISLFSILLTLFKRLQPIKYQLEAIKWALKASNFYCYRDSESLKEITERFIAFEKIHSQKRARHFYTDFLNLRKAPVNKFSFMIRCPIRIIKIHIKAITYRRYVGRMKKLKVIPKRFEPVVPDHTFP
;
A
#
# COMPACT_ATOMS: atom_id res chain seq x y z
N MET A 1 -20.71 -22.45 24.98
CA MET A 1 -19.35 -22.52 24.39
C MET A 1 -19.11 -21.61 23.16
N GLN A 2 -20.12 -21.19 22.40
CA GLN A 2 -19.91 -20.24 21.28
C GLN A 2 -19.66 -18.80 21.74
N ASP A 3 -20.31 -18.33 22.80
CA ASP A 3 -20.20 -16.93 23.28
C ASP A 3 -18.83 -16.60 23.88
N THR A 4 -18.19 -17.54 24.57
CA THR A 4 -16.85 -17.34 25.17
C THR A 4 -15.74 -17.19 24.11
N ASN A 5 -15.88 -17.81 22.94
CA ASN A 5 -14.91 -17.67 21.83
C ASN A 5 -15.09 -16.34 21.09
N ILE A 6 -16.31 -15.81 21.03
CA ILE A 6 -16.59 -14.50 20.42
C ILE A 6 -15.99 -13.40 21.31
N VAL A 7 -16.21 -13.45 22.62
CA VAL A 7 -15.68 -12.46 23.58
C VAL A 7 -14.13 -12.46 23.57
N LYS A 8 -13.47 -13.62 23.59
CA LYS A 8 -12.01 -13.71 23.48
C LYS A 8 -11.46 -13.17 22.15
N SER A 9 -12.18 -13.37 21.04
CA SER A 9 -11.76 -12.84 19.74
C SER A 9 -11.95 -11.32 19.66
N THR A 10 -12.97 -10.77 20.31
CA THR A 10 -13.24 -9.32 20.34
C THR A 10 -12.17 -8.59 21.16
N ASN A 11 -11.80 -9.11 22.33
CA ASN A 11 -10.75 -8.52 23.17
C ASN A 11 -9.38 -8.49 22.45
N LYS A 12 -9.03 -9.54 21.73
CA LYS A 12 -7.79 -9.57 20.94
C LYS A 12 -7.81 -8.59 19.77
N ILE A 13 -8.97 -8.33 19.18
CA ILE A 13 -9.12 -7.29 18.15
C ILE A 13 -8.92 -5.91 18.79
N GLU A 14 -9.51 -5.65 19.94
CA GLU A 14 -9.40 -4.37 20.65
C GLU A 14 -7.95 -4.04 21.01
N GLU A 15 -7.18 -5.00 21.48
CA GLU A 15 -5.73 -4.84 21.71
C GLU A 15 -4.99 -4.43 20.44
N ASN A 16 -5.29 -5.07 19.31
CA ASN A 16 -4.66 -4.75 18.01
C ASN A 16 -5.10 -3.39 17.44
N LEU A 17 -6.19 -2.80 17.93
CA LEU A 17 -6.71 -1.51 17.51
C LEU A 17 -6.17 -0.33 18.35
N ASN A 18 -5.53 -0.58 19.49
CA ASN A 18 -5.04 0.50 20.38
C ASN A 18 -4.02 1.41 19.71
N ASP A 19 -3.24 0.87 18.78
CA ASP A 19 -2.20 1.58 18.06
C ASP A 19 -2.68 2.30 16.77
N ILE A 20 -3.99 2.22 16.47
CA ILE A 20 -4.59 2.79 15.26
C ILE A 20 -5.27 4.11 15.62
N ASN A 21 -5.30 5.09 14.69
CA ASN A 21 -6.01 6.34 14.93
C ASN A 21 -7.51 6.11 15.14
N GLU A 22 -8.17 7.03 15.84
CA GLU A 22 -9.57 6.91 16.24
C GLU A 22 -10.51 6.72 15.03
N GLN A 23 -10.33 7.50 13.97
CA GLN A 23 -11.14 7.41 12.75
C GLN A 23 -11.09 6.01 12.13
N SER A 24 -9.89 5.45 11.97
CA SER A 24 -9.69 4.11 11.41
C SER A 24 -10.18 3.03 12.36
N ARG A 25 -10.04 3.21 13.67
CA ARG A 25 -10.57 2.31 14.68
C ARG A 25 -12.09 2.21 14.60
N ASN A 26 -12.78 3.34 14.51
CA ASN A 26 -14.23 3.40 14.39
C ASN A 26 -14.70 2.77 13.06
N TYR A 27 -14.00 3.03 11.97
CA TYR A 27 -14.26 2.38 10.68
C TYR A 27 -14.12 0.86 10.77
N ILE A 28 -13.04 0.34 11.36
CA ILE A 28 -12.82 -1.10 11.51
C ILE A 28 -13.90 -1.73 12.38
N LYS A 29 -14.33 -1.09 13.46
CA LYS A 29 -15.43 -1.57 14.32
C LYS A 29 -16.74 -1.67 13.53
N ASP A 30 -17.07 -0.66 12.74
CA ASP A 30 -18.27 -0.67 11.90
C ASP A 30 -18.20 -1.76 10.82
N VAL A 31 -17.02 -1.97 10.22
CA VAL A 31 -16.77 -3.06 9.26
C VAL A 31 -17.00 -4.43 9.91
N LEU A 32 -16.48 -4.64 11.11
CA LEU A 32 -16.67 -5.90 11.84
C LEU A 32 -18.15 -6.13 12.20
N THR A 33 -18.85 -5.08 12.61
CA THR A 33 -20.30 -5.13 12.90
C THR A 33 -21.10 -5.48 11.67
N LEU A 34 -20.81 -4.84 10.53
CA LEU A 34 -21.43 -5.12 9.24
C LEU A 34 -21.22 -6.57 8.82
N ILE A 35 -19.97 -7.06 8.87
CA ILE A 35 -19.66 -8.43 8.49
C ILE A 35 -20.36 -9.44 9.39
N ASN A 36 -20.40 -9.18 10.70
CA ASN A 36 -21.07 -10.06 11.63
C ASN A 36 -22.57 -10.18 11.34
N LYS A 37 -23.21 -9.04 11.03
CA LYS A 37 -24.64 -8.98 10.71
C LYS A 37 -24.96 -9.68 9.39
N GLU A 38 -24.22 -9.38 8.32
CA GLU A 38 -24.58 -9.79 6.96
C GLU A 38 -24.04 -11.18 6.57
N ILE A 39 -22.88 -11.56 7.05
CA ILE A 39 -22.20 -12.81 6.65
C ILE A 39 -22.02 -13.77 7.83
N GLY A 40 -21.73 -13.24 8.98
CA GLY A 40 -21.27 -13.97 10.16
C GLY A 40 -19.75 -14.08 10.24
N VAL A 41 -19.20 -13.72 11.40
CA VAL A 41 -17.73 -13.70 11.66
C VAL A 41 -17.12 -15.09 11.47
N ASN A 42 -17.86 -16.16 11.73
CA ASN A 42 -17.42 -17.54 11.54
C ASN A 42 -17.08 -17.90 10.07
N LYS A 43 -17.49 -17.09 9.11
CA LYS A 43 -17.17 -17.26 7.67
C LYS A 43 -15.91 -16.51 7.24
N ILE A 44 -15.30 -15.71 8.13
CA ILE A 44 -14.01 -15.05 7.90
C ILE A 44 -12.90 -16.00 8.32
N ILE A 45 -11.78 -15.97 7.58
CA ILE A 45 -10.54 -16.66 7.96
C ILE A 45 -9.54 -15.69 8.53
N SER A 46 -9.40 -14.49 7.91
CA SER A 46 -8.43 -13.49 8.33
C SER A 46 -8.86 -12.09 7.87
N ILE A 47 -8.53 -11.08 8.68
CA ILE A 47 -8.59 -9.66 8.32
C ILE A 47 -7.19 -9.09 8.50
N LEU A 48 -6.65 -8.53 7.43
CA LEU A 48 -5.34 -7.89 7.41
C LEU A 48 -5.54 -6.37 7.27
N LEU A 49 -4.90 -5.60 8.15
CA LEU A 49 -4.72 -4.16 7.99
C LEU A 49 -3.36 -3.90 7.35
N PHE A 50 -3.32 -3.09 6.31
CA PHE A 50 -2.08 -2.71 5.65
C PHE A 50 -2.08 -1.21 5.29
N GLY A 51 -1.10 -0.74 4.53
CA GLY A 51 -1.02 0.67 4.19
C GLY A 51 -0.40 1.54 5.29
N SER A 52 -0.81 2.80 5.35
CA SER A 52 -0.23 3.81 6.26
C SER A 52 -0.69 3.67 7.70
N GLN A 53 -1.84 3.04 7.95
CA GLN A 53 -2.41 2.90 9.30
C GLN A 53 -1.64 1.91 10.19
N ARG A 54 -0.85 1.02 9.61
CA ARG A 54 -0.01 0.08 10.37
C ARG A 54 1.11 0.79 11.14
N ALA A 55 1.65 1.86 10.59
CA ALA A 55 2.75 2.62 11.20
C ALA A 55 2.20 3.97 11.68
N LYS A 56 2.11 4.20 12.99
CA LYS A 56 1.63 5.45 13.61
C LYS A 56 2.25 6.72 13.00
N CYS A 57 3.48 6.61 12.48
CA CYS A 57 4.24 7.73 11.95
C CYS A 57 3.89 8.12 10.50
N ASP A 58 3.17 7.26 9.74
CA ASP A 58 2.87 7.50 8.33
C ASP A 58 1.44 8.02 8.10
N VAL A 59 0.63 8.17 9.15
CA VAL A 59 -0.75 8.68 9.04
C VAL A 59 -0.73 10.15 8.71
N THR A 60 -1.39 10.51 7.62
CA THR A 60 -1.51 11.89 7.10
C THR A 60 -2.95 12.16 6.68
N ALA A 61 -3.27 13.42 6.36
CA ALA A 61 -4.60 13.83 5.86
C ALA A 61 -5.06 13.09 4.59
N VAL A 62 -4.14 12.42 3.88
CA VAL A 62 -4.43 11.60 2.68
C VAL A 62 -4.31 10.10 2.94
N SER A 63 -4.32 9.68 4.20
CA SER A 63 -4.15 8.27 4.57
C SER A 63 -5.48 7.55 4.63
N ASP A 64 -5.61 6.46 3.87
CA ASP A 64 -6.75 5.56 3.89
C ASP A 64 -6.54 4.42 4.90
N CYS A 65 -7.64 3.75 5.28
CA CYS A 65 -7.62 2.55 6.11
C CYS A 65 -7.75 1.31 5.20
N ASP A 66 -6.62 0.73 4.81
CA ASP A 66 -6.57 -0.37 3.85
C ASP A 66 -6.81 -1.72 4.53
N LEU A 67 -7.92 -2.38 4.19
CA LEU A 67 -8.31 -3.69 4.72
C LEU A 67 -8.31 -4.77 3.65
N LEU A 68 -7.78 -5.95 3.98
CA LEU A 68 -7.95 -7.16 3.18
C LEU A 68 -8.67 -8.22 4.01
N ILE A 69 -9.89 -8.58 3.58
CA ILE A 69 -10.76 -9.53 4.27
C ILE A 69 -10.81 -10.82 3.48
N ILE A 70 -10.41 -11.91 4.13
CA ILE A 70 -10.27 -13.23 3.53
C ILE A 70 -11.37 -14.14 4.06
N PHE A 71 -12.30 -14.49 3.20
CA PHE A 71 -13.44 -15.37 3.52
C PHE A 71 -13.13 -16.85 3.28
N LYS A 72 -13.90 -17.71 3.97
CA LYS A 72 -13.95 -19.14 3.64
C LYS A 72 -14.44 -19.35 2.21
N ASN A 73 -13.97 -20.40 1.54
CA ASN A 73 -14.28 -20.66 0.13
C ASN A 73 -15.78 -20.86 -0.14
N ARG A 74 -16.54 -21.33 0.86
CA ARG A 74 -17.99 -21.56 0.79
C ARG A 74 -18.85 -20.29 0.70
N VAL A 75 -18.32 -19.11 1.03
CA VAL A 75 -19.06 -17.84 0.89
C VAL A 75 -19.30 -17.57 -0.59
N SER A 76 -20.54 -17.27 -1.00
CA SER A 76 -20.87 -17.01 -2.41
C SER A 76 -20.21 -15.71 -2.89
N ASN A 77 -19.89 -15.64 -4.20
CA ASN A 77 -19.39 -14.40 -4.80
C ASN A 77 -20.46 -13.31 -4.86
N HIS A 78 -21.73 -13.69 -4.99
CA HIS A 78 -22.86 -12.78 -4.96
C HIS A 78 -22.92 -12.06 -3.61
N HIS A 79 -22.86 -12.79 -2.51
CA HIS A 79 -22.92 -12.27 -1.16
C HIS A 79 -21.72 -11.33 -0.86
N ILE A 80 -20.50 -11.67 -1.32
CA ILE A 80 -19.35 -10.79 -1.21
C ILE A 80 -19.56 -9.48 -2.00
N LYS A 81 -20.18 -9.54 -3.17
CA LYS A 81 -20.47 -8.36 -3.99
C LYS A 81 -21.56 -7.46 -3.37
N GLU A 82 -22.55 -8.05 -2.72
CA GLU A 82 -23.60 -7.30 -2.00
C GLU A 82 -23.01 -6.51 -0.83
N ILE A 83 -22.22 -7.17 0.01
CA ILE A 83 -21.61 -6.52 1.18
C ILE A 83 -20.63 -5.40 0.78
N GLU A 84 -19.96 -5.50 -0.36
CA GLU A 84 -19.04 -4.49 -0.88
C GLU A 84 -19.69 -3.10 -1.01
N ARG A 85 -20.99 -3.04 -1.32
CA ARG A 85 -21.74 -1.78 -1.41
C ARG A 85 -21.81 -1.06 -0.06
N TYR A 86 -21.95 -1.83 1.01
CA TYR A 86 -21.97 -1.28 2.37
C TYR A 86 -20.59 -0.78 2.82
N PHE A 87 -19.49 -1.42 2.35
CA PHE A 87 -18.14 -0.92 2.60
C PHE A 87 -17.94 0.48 2.01
N ILE A 88 -18.42 0.71 0.80
CA ILE A 88 -18.38 2.04 0.17
C ILE A 88 -19.14 3.07 1.04
N ALA A 89 -20.29 2.71 1.58
CA ALA A 89 -21.06 3.58 2.47
C ALA A 89 -20.30 3.87 3.77
N LEU A 90 -19.61 2.88 4.35
CA LEU A 90 -18.79 3.06 5.54
C LEU A 90 -17.56 3.93 5.27
N GLU A 91 -16.89 3.78 4.12
CA GLU A 91 -15.79 4.67 3.71
C GLU A 91 -16.23 6.14 3.65
N ILE A 92 -17.43 6.38 3.13
CA ILE A 92 -18.02 7.73 3.07
C ILE A 92 -18.34 8.23 4.49
N LYS A 93 -18.99 7.40 5.31
CA LYS A 93 -19.35 7.74 6.72
C LYS A 93 -18.11 8.16 7.52
N HIS A 94 -16.98 7.50 7.30
CA HIS A 94 -15.74 7.76 8.02
C HIS A 94 -14.77 8.71 7.29
N ASN A 95 -15.23 9.42 6.25
CA ASN A 95 -14.44 10.38 5.47
C ASN A 95 -13.16 9.81 4.81
N PHE A 96 -13.17 8.52 4.50
CA PHE A 96 -12.11 7.90 3.68
C PHE A 96 -12.37 8.02 2.18
N ARG A 97 -13.58 8.44 1.81
CA ARG A 97 -13.97 8.61 0.42
C ARG A 97 -14.78 9.87 0.22
N ASP A 98 -14.29 10.76 -0.63
CA ASP A 98 -15.02 11.97 -1.01
C ASP A 98 -16.16 11.65 -2.01
N PHE A 99 -17.25 12.39 -1.90
CA PHE A 99 -18.26 12.47 -2.95
C PHE A 99 -17.67 13.28 -4.11
N SER A 100 -17.02 12.61 -5.06
CA SER A 100 -16.51 13.28 -6.25
C SER A 100 -17.56 13.32 -7.36
N ASP A 101 -17.46 14.35 -8.22
CA ASP A 101 -18.28 14.51 -9.44
C ASP A 101 -18.28 13.23 -10.31
N LYS A 102 -19.35 13.04 -11.09
CA LYS A 102 -19.52 11.89 -12.00
C LYS A 102 -18.29 11.60 -12.87
N LEU A 103 -17.66 12.67 -13.39
CA LEU A 103 -16.48 12.57 -14.26
C LEU A 103 -15.26 12.01 -13.51
N THR A 104 -15.03 12.48 -12.30
CA THR A 104 -13.96 12.00 -11.42
C THR A 104 -14.19 10.54 -11.03
N LYS A 105 -15.46 10.15 -10.74
CA LYS A 105 -15.84 8.76 -10.49
C LYS A 105 -15.52 7.83 -11.66
N ASN A 106 -15.79 8.25 -12.89
CA ASN A 106 -15.52 7.43 -14.07
C ASN A 106 -14.01 7.25 -14.29
N ILE A 107 -13.22 8.32 -14.20
CA ILE A 107 -11.77 8.28 -14.39
C ILE A 107 -11.09 7.47 -13.27
N LEU A 108 -11.43 7.76 -12.02
CA LEU A 108 -10.90 7.01 -10.87
C LEU A 108 -11.39 5.56 -10.86
N GLY A 109 -12.62 5.31 -11.30
CA GLY A 109 -13.17 3.97 -11.48
C GLY A 109 -12.34 3.14 -12.45
N VAL A 110 -11.94 3.69 -13.58
CA VAL A 110 -11.07 3.00 -14.55
C VAL A 110 -9.70 2.72 -13.91
N ILE A 111 -9.07 3.71 -13.26
CA ILE A 111 -7.77 3.53 -12.60
C ILE A 111 -7.86 2.49 -11.49
N SER A 112 -8.88 2.56 -10.63
CA SER A 112 -9.09 1.59 -9.54
C SER A 112 -9.33 0.18 -10.07
N GLN A 113 -10.16 0.02 -11.10
CA GLN A 113 -10.43 -1.29 -11.71
C GLN A 113 -9.21 -1.89 -12.41
N THR A 114 -8.27 -1.06 -12.83
CA THR A 114 -7.05 -1.51 -13.51
C THR A 114 -5.91 -1.77 -12.55
N THR A 115 -5.74 -0.94 -11.52
CA THR A 115 -4.58 -0.95 -10.64
C THR A 115 -4.89 -1.35 -9.19
N GLY A 116 -6.13 -1.19 -8.73
CA GLY A 116 -6.53 -1.37 -7.33
C GLY A 116 -5.97 -0.29 -6.37
N ILE A 117 -5.33 0.76 -6.88
CA ILE A 117 -4.55 1.72 -6.07
C ILE A 117 -5.42 2.60 -5.17
N PHE A 118 -6.67 2.85 -5.53
CA PHE A 118 -7.57 3.77 -4.81
C PHE A 118 -8.74 3.03 -4.14
N VAL A 119 -8.56 1.77 -3.81
CA VAL A 119 -9.53 0.94 -3.10
C VAL A 119 -8.99 0.65 -1.72
N SER A 120 -9.73 1.03 -0.67
CA SER A 120 -9.32 0.84 0.73
C SER A 120 -9.76 -0.51 1.31
N HIS A 121 -10.61 -1.26 0.59
CA HIS A 121 -11.03 -2.59 1.04
C HIS A 121 -10.95 -3.62 -0.08
N PHE A 122 -10.43 -4.79 0.26
CA PHE A 122 -10.33 -5.92 -0.65
C PHE A 122 -10.99 -7.14 -0.03
N LEU A 123 -11.96 -7.69 -0.73
CA LEU A 123 -12.76 -8.83 -0.30
C LEU A 123 -12.40 -10.05 -1.15
N THR A 124 -11.77 -11.06 -0.56
CA THR A 124 -11.27 -12.23 -1.31
C THR A 124 -11.57 -13.54 -0.60
N LYS A 125 -11.30 -14.66 -1.25
CA LYS A 125 -11.44 -16.01 -0.70
C LYS A 125 -10.09 -16.65 -0.41
N THR A 126 -10.07 -17.56 0.56
CA THR A 126 -8.85 -18.27 0.97
C THR A 126 -8.12 -18.94 -0.20
N LYS A 127 -8.86 -19.57 -1.14
CA LYS A 127 -8.24 -20.20 -2.33
C LYS A 127 -7.46 -19.18 -3.19
N TYR A 128 -8.02 -18.00 -3.42
CA TYR A 128 -7.36 -16.99 -4.25
C TYR A 128 -6.12 -16.41 -3.57
N TRP A 129 -6.18 -16.26 -2.24
CA TRP A 129 -5.02 -15.86 -1.45
C TRP A 129 -3.91 -16.90 -1.51
N GLN A 130 -4.24 -18.19 -1.25
CA GLN A 130 -3.26 -19.29 -1.29
C GLN A 130 -2.63 -19.48 -2.67
N GLU A 131 -3.37 -19.23 -3.75
CA GLU A 131 -2.89 -19.29 -5.13
C GLU A 131 -2.06 -18.06 -5.53
N ALA A 132 -1.96 -17.02 -4.68
CA ALA A 132 -1.41 -15.71 -5.04
C ALA A 132 -2.10 -15.11 -6.29
N ASN A 133 -3.40 -15.34 -6.44
CA ASN A 133 -4.17 -14.97 -7.61
C ASN A 133 -4.53 -13.47 -7.58
N PHE A 134 -3.60 -12.64 -8.04
CA PHE A 134 -3.63 -11.18 -7.92
C PHE A 134 -4.97 -10.56 -8.34
N HIS A 135 -5.47 -10.88 -9.54
CA HIS A 135 -6.68 -10.26 -10.06
C HIS A 135 -7.96 -10.66 -9.29
N LYS A 136 -7.95 -11.82 -8.61
CA LYS A 136 -9.04 -12.26 -7.74
C LYS A 136 -8.91 -11.71 -6.33
N ILE A 137 -7.69 -11.47 -5.84
CA ILE A 137 -7.44 -10.86 -4.53
C ILE A 137 -7.85 -9.40 -4.54
N PHE A 138 -7.37 -8.63 -5.52
CA PHE A 138 -7.61 -7.19 -5.62
C PHE A 138 -8.81 -6.82 -6.48
N ARG A 139 -9.50 -7.82 -7.06
CA ARG A 139 -10.71 -7.66 -7.90
C ARG A 139 -10.50 -6.69 -9.07
N VAL A 140 -9.33 -6.73 -9.67
CA VAL A 140 -8.93 -5.92 -10.81
C VAL A 140 -9.05 -6.70 -12.12
N ASN A 141 -9.06 -5.99 -13.25
CA ASN A 141 -9.12 -6.62 -14.56
C ASN A 141 -7.90 -7.53 -14.79
N LYS A 142 -8.15 -8.79 -15.22
CA LYS A 142 -7.11 -9.80 -15.43
C LYS A 142 -6.08 -9.38 -16.48
N VAL A 143 -6.53 -8.84 -17.61
CA VAL A 143 -5.64 -8.45 -18.72
C VAL A 143 -4.76 -7.28 -18.30
N PHE A 144 -5.35 -6.20 -17.79
CA PHE A 144 -4.63 -5.03 -17.33
C PHE A 144 -3.64 -5.35 -16.21
N SER A 145 -4.07 -6.13 -15.20
CA SER A 145 -3.18 -6.51 -14.11
C SER A 145 -2.03 -7.41 -14.57
N THR A 146 -2.24 -8.21 -15.61
CA THR A 146 -1.17 -9.04 -16.18
C THR A 146 -0.15 -8.21 -16.96
N LEU A 147 -0.61 -7.21 -17.70
CA LEU A 147 0.26 -6.36 -18.52
C LEU A 147 0.99 -5.29 -17.70
N PHE A 148 0.27 -4.58 -16.83
CA PHE A 148 0.77 -3.37 -16.21
C PHE A 148 1.04 -3.47 -14.71
N ALA A 149 0.31 -4.34 -13.95
CA ALA A 149 0.53 -4.39 -12.51
C ALA A 149 1.81 -5.16 -12.13
N PRO A 150 2.64 -4.62 -11.24
CA PRO A 150 3.78 -5.32 -10.63
C PRO A 150 3.28 -6.25 -9.51
N ARG A 151 2.60 -7.34 -9.89
CA ARG A 151 1.81 -8.22 -9.01
C ARG A 151 2.55 -8.71 -7.78
N ASN A 152 3.78 -9.21 -7.98
CA ASN A 152 4.58 -9.75 -6.88
C ASN A 152 5.14 -8.65 -5.96
N ILE A 153 5.37 -7.44 -6.48
CA ILE A 153 5.78 -6.29 -5.66
C ILE A 153 4.60 -5.84 -4.79
N VAL A 154 3.40 -5.72 -5.35
CA VAL A 154 2.20 -5.31 -4.61
C VAL A 154 1.84 -6.35 -3.55
N LEU A 155 1.73 -7.64 -3.92
CA LEU A 155 1.47 -8.72 -2.97
C LEU A 155 2.53 -8.79 -1.88
N GLY A 156 3.79 -8.64 -2.26
CA GLY A 156 4.90 -8.63 -1.31
C GLY A 156 4.83 -7.48 -0.32
N ASN A 157 4.50 -6.28 -0.78
CA ASN A 157 4.26 -5.15 0.10
C ASN A 157 3.10 -5.42 1.07
N VAL A 158 1.97 -5.96 0.59
CA VAL A 158 0.84 -6.31 1.46
C VAL A 158 1.25 -7.33 2.50
N VAL A 159 1.93 -8.41 2.10
CA VAL A 159 2.38 -9.48 3.02
C VAL A 159 3.38 -8.98 4.05
N THR A 160 4.32 -8.10 3.65
CA THR A 160 5.35 -7.56 4.56
C THR A 160 4.81 -6.44 5.44
N ASN A 161 3.91 -5.61 4.88
CA ASN A 161 3.42 -4.38 5.50
C ASN A 161 2.01 -4.50 6.09
N SER A 162 1.51 -5.70 6.33
CA SER A 162 0.22 -5.89 6.98
C SER A 162 0.36 -6.41 8.40
N THR A 163 -0.71 -6.18 9.19
CA THR A 163 -0.91 -6.76 10.51
C THR A 163 -2.22 -7.53 10.49
N THR A 164 -2.23 -8.73 11.07
CA THR A 164 -3.44 -9.54 11.21
C THR A 164 -4.27 -8.98 12.37
N LEU A 165 -5.42 -8.37 12.05
CA LEU A 165 -6.35 -7.87 13.05
C LEU A 165 -7.22 -8.97 13.61
N TYR A 166 -7.64 -9.92 12.76
CA TYR A 166 -8.54 -11.01 13.15
C TYR A 166 -8.17 -12.30 12.42
N GLY A 167 -8.36 -13.43 13.11
CA GLY A 167 -8.32 -14.77 12.56
C GLY A 167 -6.92 -15.34 12.40
N THR A 168 -6.73 -16.17 11.37
CA THR A 168 -5.50 -16.94 11.15
C THR A 168 -4.45 -16.15 10.41
N GLU A 169 -3.20 -16.25 10.82
CA GLU A 169 -2.05 -15.71 10.08
C GLU A 169 -1.88 -16.46 8.75
N LEU A 170 -2.10 -15.78 7.65
CA LEU A 170 -2.04 -16.35 6.31
C LEU A 170 -0.90 -15.82 5.45
N ARG A 171 -0.13 -14.84 5.94
CA ARG A 171 0.95 -14.20 5.17
C ARG A 171 2.07 -15.17 4.85
N ASP A 172 2.42 -16.06 5.79
CA ASP A 172 3.50 -17.01 5.61
C ASP A 172 3.21 -18.06 4.53
N LYS A 173 1.91 -18.36 4.29
CA LYS A 173 1.50 -19.31 3.24
C LYS A 173 1.72 -18.78 1.82
N ILE A 174 1.66 -17.45 1.63
CA ILE A 174 1.83 -16.83 0.32
C ILE A 174 3.26 -16.33 0.07
N ARG A 175 4.01 -16.00 1.15
CA ARG A 175 5.38 -15.46 1.08
C ARG A 175 6.33 -16.22 0.15
N PRO A 176 6.39 -17.57 0.16
CA PRO A 176 7.27 -18.33 -0.74
C PRO A 176 6.93 -18.18 -2.23
N ARG A 177 5.68 -17.83 -2.56
CA ARG A 177 5.22 -17.65 -3.95
C ARG A 177 5.59 -16.27 -4.53
N ILE A 178 6.01 -15.33 -3.68
CA ILE A 178 6.31 -13.96 -4.09
C ILE A 178 7.75 -13.87 -4.60
N GLN A 179 7.91 -13.98 -5.92
CA GLN A 179 9.19 -13.86 -6.59
C GLN A 179 9.25 -12.56 -7.39
N ILE A 180 10.15 -11.63 -7.02
CA ILE A 180 10.31 -10.38 -7.75
C ILE A 180 11.27 -10.62 -8.92
N LYS A 181 10.71 -10.64 -10.13
CA LYS A 181 11.46 -10.68 -11.39
C LYS A 181 11.78 -9.26 -11.87
N PHE A 182 12.76 -9.12 -12.76
CA PHE A 182 13.14 -7.81 -13.32
C PHE A 182 11.97 -7.12 -14.04
N ILE A 183 11.14 -7.88 -14.74
CA ILE A 183 9.96 -7.36 -15.42
C ILE A 183 8.94 -6.72 -14.46
N GLU A 184 8.84 -7.21 -13.22
CA GLU A 184 7.97 -6.61 -12.19
C GLU A 184 8.46 -5.21 -11.78
N MET A 185 9.79 -5.02 -11.72
CA MET A 185 10.38 -3.71 -11.42
C MET A 185 10.12 -2.70 -12.55
N ILE A 186 10.24 -3.16 -13.82
CA ILE A 186 9.91 -2.33 -15.00
C ILE A 186 8.41 -1.95 -14.96
N LYS A 187 7.51 -2.90 -14.72
CA LYS A 187 6.07 -2.63 -14.60
C LYS A 187 5.78 -1.62 -13.49
N SER A 188 6.43 -1.75 -12.34
CA SER A 188 6.29 -0.79 -11.25
C SER A 188 6.73 0.62 -11.65
N THR A 189 7.84 0.72 -12.38
CA THR A 189 8.35 2.00 -12.89
C THR A 189 7.34 2.64 -13.85
N ILE A 190 6.88 1.87 -14.84
CA ILE A 190 5.92 2.35 -15.86
C ILE A 190 4.61 2.79 -15.20
N MET A 191 4.06 1.97 -14.29
CA MET A 191 2.80 2.27 -13.61
C MET A 191 2.90 3.58 -12.82
N ASN A 192 3.94 3.75 -12.00
CA ASN A 192 4.12 4.95 -11.20
C ASN A 192 4.37 6.18 -12.08
N LEU A 193 5.11 6.02 -13.17
CA LEU A 193 5.35 7.08 -14.14
C LEU A 193 4.05 7.50 -14.85
N MET A 194 3.22 6.55 -15.26
CA MET A 194 1.92 6.83 -15.89
C MET A 194 0.99 7.60 -14.94
N ILE A 195 0.90 7.19 -13.67
CA ILE A 195 0.09 7.91 -12.66
C ILE A 195 0.61 9.33 -12.49
N SER A 196 1.94 9.50 -12.44
CA SER A 196 2.57 10.81 -12.28
C SER A 196 2.32 11.72 -13.49
N LEU A 197 2.49 11.23 -14.71
CA LEU A 197 2.22 12.00 -15.94
C LEU A 197 0.74 12.33 -16.07
N PHE A 198 -0.14 11.36 -15.80
CA PHE A 198 -1.58 11.58 -15.80
C PHE A 198 -2.01 12.65 -14.79
N SER A 199 -1.42 12.65 -13.60
CA SER A 199 -1.65 13.65 -12.58
C SER A 199 -1.31 15.08 -13.08
N ILE A 200 -0.25 15.24 -13.88
CA ILE A 200 0.09 16.53 -14.50
C ILE A 200 -1.00 16.96 -15.51
N LEU A 201 -1.49 16.02 -16.32
CA LEU A 201 -2.59 16.32 -17.24
C LEU A 201 -3.87 16.73 -16.52
N LEU A 202 -4.14 16.14 -15.34
CA LEU A 202 -5.29 16.51 -14.51
C LEU A 202 -5.22 17.95 -13.97
N THR A 203 -4.07 18.63 -13.99
CA THR A 203 -3.98 20.04 -13.59
C THR A 203 -4.79 20.97 -14.50
N LEU A 204 -5.09 20.53 -15.71
CA LEU A 204 -5.97 21.25 -16.64
C LEU A 204 -7.43 21.30 -16.13
N PHE A 205 -7.81 20.42 -15.22
CA PHE A 205 -9.16 20.36 -14.67
C PHE A 205 -9.19 20.98 -13.27
N LYS A 206 -9.69 22.22 -13.16
CA LYS A 206 -9.68 23.04 -11.93
C LYS A 206 -10.36 22.39 -10.71
N ARG A 207 -11.29 21.43 -10.91
CA ARG A 207 -12.05 20.75 -9.83
C ARG A 207 -11.33 19.58 -9.18
N LEU A 208 -10.20 19.13 -9.73
CA LEU A 208 -9.45 17.99 -9.23
C LEU A 208 -8.28 18.45 -8.35
N GLN A 209 -7.90 17.60 -7.40
CA GLN A 209 -6.68 17.79 -6.61
C GLN A 209 -5.56 16.88 -7.14
N PRO A 210 -4.95 17.24 -8.29
CA PRO A 210 -3.98 16.37 -8.96
C PRO A 210 -2.75 16.07 -8.11
N ILE A 211 -2.44 16.94 -7.14
CA ILE A 211 -1.32 16.73 -6.21
C ILE A 211 -1.47 15.41 -5.43
N LYS A 212 -2.68 15.00 -5.05
CA LYS A 212 -2.90 13.75 -4.30
C LYS A 212 -2.40 12.54 -5.11
N TYR A 213 -2.70 12.48 -6.42
CA TYR A 213 -2.23 11.38 -7.30
C TYR A 213 -0.73 11.40 -7.48
N GLN A 214 -0.15 12.60 -7.54
CA GLN A 214 1.29 12.78 -7.64
C GLN A 214 2.01 12.27 -6.39
N LEU A 215 1.46 12.58 -5.21
CA LEU A 215 1.99 12.11 -3.93
C LEU A 215 1.87 10.58 -3.80
N GLU A 216 0.76 10.01 -4.27
CA GLU A 216 0.60 8.55 -4.31
C GLU A 216 1.61 7.88 -5.27
N ALA A 217 1.83 8.44 -6.46
CA ALA A 217 2.82 7.92 -7.41
C ALA A 217 4.23 7.85 -6.78
N ILE A 218 4.66 8.92 -6.08
CA ILE A 218 5.96 8.95 -5.37
C ILE A 218 5.98 7.95 -4.21
N LYS A 219 4.92 7.89 -3.41
CA LYS A 219 4.79 6.94 -2.29
C LYS A 219 4.96 5.49 -2.80
N TRP A 220 4.23 5.14 -3.86
CA TRP A 220 4.30 3.80 -4.44
C TRP A 220 5.66 3.50 -5.05
N ALA A 221 6.30 4.47 -5.73
CA ALA A 221 7.65 4.32 -6.24
C ALA A 221 8.66 4.03 -5.12
N LEU A 222 8.59 4.78 -4.01
CA LEU A 222 9.44 4.60 -2.84
C LEU A 222 9.19 3.24 -2.17
N LYS A 223 7.94 2.92 -1.83
CA LYS A 223 7.60 1.64 -1.15
C LYS A 223 7.93 0.42 -2.01
N ALA A 224 7.61 0.45 -3.31
CA ALA A 224 7.96 -0.62 -4.22
C ALA A 224 9.48 -0.81 -4.33
N SER A 225 10.20 0.30 -4.49
CA SER A 225 11.66 0.28 -4.62
C SER A 225 12.36 -0.19 -3.35
N ASN A 226 11.88 0.27 -2.18
CA ASN A 226 12.35 -0.24 -0.90
C ASN A 226 12.11 -1.75 -0.77
N PHE A 227 10.91 -2.20 -1.10
CA PHE A 227 10.55 -3.60 -0.99
C PHE A 227 11.44 -4.52 -1.84
N TYR A 228 11.75 -4.18 -3.10
CA TYR A 228 12.61 -5.06 -3.88
C TYR A 228 14.11 -4.92 -3.59
N CYS A 229 14.51 -3.88 -2.84
CA CYS A 229 15.87 -3.75 -2.31
C CYS A 229 16.07 -4.50 -0.99
N TYR A 230 15.21 -4.23 -0.02
CA TYR A 230 15.40 -4.60 1.39
C TYR A 230 14.43 -5.66 1.90
N ARG A 231 13.27 -5.83 1.29
CA ARG A 231 12.20 -6.76 1.74
C ARG A 231 11.65 -6.43 3.13
N ASP A 232 11.81 -5.22 3.58
CA ASP A 232 11.36 -4.73 4.88
C ASP A 232 10.17 -3.76 4.77
N SER A 233 9.68 -3.35 5.94
CA SER A 233 8.54 -2.48 6.15
C SER A 233 8.96 -1.29 6.99
N GLU A 234 9.48 -0.28 6.35
CA GLU A 234 9.89 0.94 7.03
C GLU A 234 8.89 2.08 6.83
N SER A 235 8.97 3.09 7.71
CA SER A 235 8.23 4.33 7.55
C SER A 235 8.64 5.06 6.28
N LEU A 236 7.74 5.86 5.73
CA LEU A 236 8.03 6.62 4.53
C LEU A 236 9.19 7.60 4.72
N LYS A 237 9.35 8.12 5.95
CA LYS A 237 10.47 8.98 6.33
C LYS A 237 11.81 8.22 6.24
N GLU A 238 11.89 7.04 6.82
CA GLU A 238 13.10 6.20 6.77
C GLU A 238 13.43 5.77 5.34
N ILE A 239 12.42 5.40 4.55
CA ILE A 239 12.61 5.09 3.12
C ILE A 239 13.18 6.30 2.39
N THR A 240 12.68 7.52 2.62
CA THR A 240 13.24 8.72 1.96
C THR A 240 14.68 8.97 2.35
N GLU A 241 15.08 8.79 3.60
CA GLU A 241 16.49 8.92 4.03
C GLU A 241 17.39 7.87 3.35
N ARG A 242 16.94 6.61 3.21
CA ARG A 242 17.66 5.59 2.42
C ARG A 242 17.90 6.04 0.97
N PHE A 243 16.88 6.63 0.33
CA PHE A 243 17.01 7.12 -1.04
C PHE A 243 17.84 8.40 -1.16
N ILE A 244 17.90 9.24 -0.13
CA ILE A 244 18.85 10.36 -0.05
C ILE A 244 20.29 9.84 0.03
N ALA A 245 20.53 8.82 0.85
CA ALA A 245 21.86 8.20 0.97
C ALA A 245 22.36 7.56 -0.36
N PHE A 246 21.46 7.15 -1.25
CA PHE A 246 21.84 6.67 -2.60
C PHE A 246 22.27 7.79 -3.54
N GLU A 247 22.07 9.05 -3.19
CA GLU A 247 22.51 10.18 -4.01
C GLU A 247 24.02 10.42 -3.85
N LYS A 248 24.67 10.92 -4.93
CA LYS A 248 26.01 11.46 -4.83
C LYS A 248 25.98 12.68 -3.89
N ILE A 249 27.06 12.92 -3.15
CA ILE A 249 27.17 13.97 -2.11
C ILE A 249 26.63 15.33 -2.61
N HIS A 250 27.07 15.78 -3.78
CA HIS A 250 26.61 17.06 -4.36
C HIS A 250 25.11 17.10 -4.75
N SER A 251 24.46 15.94 -4.87
CA SER A 251 23.03 15.83 -5.19
C SER A 251 22.14 15.59 -3.99
N GLN A 252 22.72 15.28 -2.83
CA GLN A 252 21.96 14.96 -1.60
C GLN A 252 21.12 16.15 -1.13
N LYS A 253 21.65 17.39 -1.17
CA LYS A 253 20.91 18.59 -0.79
C LYS A 253 19.62 18.75 -1.61
N ARG A 254 19.70 18.56 -2.94
CA ARG A 254 18.52 18.64 -3.83
C ARG A 254 17.54 17.49 -3.59
N ALA A 255 18.03 16.29 -3.30
CA ALA A 255 17.18 15.15 -2.99
C ALA A 255 16.46 15.37 -1.65
N ARG A 256 17.17 15.80 -0.61
CA ARG A 256 16.61 16.12 0.70
C ARG A 256 15.51 17.18 0.58
N HIS A 257 15.75 18.27 -0.14
CA HIS A 257 14.73 19.30 -0.38
C HIS A 257 13.46 18.70 -1.06
N PHE A 258 13.62 17.87 -2.09
CA PHE A 258 12.50 17.22 -2.77
C PHE A 258 11.70 16.31 -1.84
N TYR A 259 12.36 15.46 -1.04
CA TYR A 259 11.67 14.55 -0.13
C TYR A 259 11.05 15.25 1.07
N THR A 260 11.64 16.35 1.55
CA THR A 260 11.02 17.23 2.54
C THR A 260 9.75 17.87 1.99
N ASP A 261 9.79 18.43 0.78
CA ASP A 261 8.60 18.92 0.07
C ASP A 261 7.51 17.84 -0.03
N PHE A 262 7.91 16.63 -0.43
CA PHE A 262 7.01 15.48 -0.55
C PHE A 262 6.32 15.14 0.78
N LEU A 263 7.07 15.00 1.86
CA LEU A 263 6.52 14.66 3.18
C LEU A 263 5.61 15.78 3.73
N ASN A 264 5.97 17.05 3.52
CA ASN A 264 5.15 18.18 3.93
C ASN A 264 3.84 18.26 3.14
N LEU A 265 3.90 18.06 1.81
CA LEU A 265 2.71 18.05 0.96
C LEU A 265 1.76 16.87 1.28
N ARG A 266 2.26 15.77 1.82
CA ARG A 266 1.40 14.69 2.32
C ARG A 266 0.63 15.07 3.58
N LYS A 267 1.21 15.92 4.44
CA LYS A 267 0.52 16.43 5.64
C LYS A 267 -0.54 17.47 5.29
N ALA A 268 -0.21 18.37 4.36
CA ALA A 268 -1.10 19.45 3.91
C ALA A 268 -1.04 19.55 2.37
N PRO A 269 -1.90 18.80 1.65
CA PRO A 269 -1.87 18.76 0.19
C PRO A 269 -2.30 20.10 -0.42
N VAL A 270 -1.38 20.75 -1.14
CA VAL A 270 -1.63 21.95 -1.94
C VAL A 270 -1.05 21.75 -3.34
N ASN A 271 -1.75 22.26 -4.36
CA ASN A 271 -1.28 22.16 -5.73
C ASN A 271 0.00 22.98 -5.94
N LYS A 272 1.15 22.29 -6.02
CA LYS A 272 2.47 22.87 -6.26
C LYS A 272 3.00 22.37 -7.60
N PHE A 273 2.69 23.08 -8.69
CA PHE A 273 3.01 22.67 -10.06
C PHE A 273 4.50 22.38 -10.27
N SER A 274 5.39 23.23 -9.71
CA SER A 274 6.84 23.04 -9.77
C SER A 274 7.32 21.75 -9.12
N PHE A 275 6.62 21.27 -8.08
CA PHE A 275 6.87 19.95 -7.49
C PHE A 275 6.39 18.83 -8.41
N MET A 276 5.18 18.98 -8.97
CA MET A 276 4.54 17.96 -9.81
C MET A 276 5.37 17.64 -11.06
N ILE A 277 5.91 18.65 -11.76
CA ILE A 277 6.76 18.45 -12.95
C ILE A 277 8.05 17.68 -12.62
N ARG A 278 8.59 17.85 -11.41
CA ARG A 278 9.81 17.14 -10.99
C ARG A 278 9.58 15.67 -10.64
N CYS A 279 8.33 15.29 -10.34
CA CYS A 279 8.01 13.94 -9.87
C CYS A 279 8.29 12.83 -10.89
N PRO A 280 7.91 12.92 -12.19
CA PRO A 280 8.23 11.86 -13.17
C PRO A 280 9.72 11.52 -13.21
N ILE A 281 10.56 12.54 -13.27
CA ILE A 281 12.03 12.37 -13.29
C ILE A 281 12.51 11.74 -11.99
N ARG A 282 11.93 12.14 -10.85
CA ARG A 282 12.28 11.58 -9.54
C ARG A 282 11.87 10.12 -9.43
N ILE A 283 10.69 9.72 -9.92
CA ILE A 283 10.24 8.33 -9.98
C ILE A 283 11.22 7.47 -10.75
N ILE A 284 11.63 7.90 -11.94
CA ILE A 284 12.63 7.17 -12.74
C ILE A 284 13.94 7.00 -11.95
N LYS A 285 14.43 8.06 -11.30
CA LYS A 285 15.66 8.02 -10.49
C LYS A 285 15.54 7.05 -9.32
N ILE A 286 14.42 7.04 -8.61
CA ILE A 286 14.15 6.11 -7.51
C ILE A 286 14.29 4.66 -7.99
N HIS A 287 13.59 4.31 -9.07
CA HIS A 287 13.61 2.95 -9.60
C HIS A 287 14.98 2.55 -10.16
N ILE A 288 15.65 3.40 -10.93
CA ILE A 288 16.99 3.11 -11.47
C ILE A 288 17.96 2.81 -10.32
N LYS A 289 18.00 3.67 -9.30
CA LYS A 289 18.90 3.49 -8.16
C LYS A 289 18.63 2.19 -7.41
N ALA A 290 17.38 1.91 -7.15
CA ALA A 290 16.97 0.69 -6.49
C ALA A 290 17.31 -0.57 -7.30
N ILE A 291 17.11 -0.56 -8.62
CA ILE A 291 17.49 -1.66 -9.52
C ILE A 291 19.01 -1.85 -9.52
N THR A 292 19.77 -0.76 -9.60
CA THR A 292 21.24 -0.80 -9.59
C THR A 292 21.76 -1.35 -8.26
N TYR A 293 21.25 -0.86 -7.14
CA TYR A 293 21.59 -1.34 -5.80
C TYR A 293 21.29 -2.84 -5.65
N ARG A 294 20.11 -3.29 -6.05
CA ARG A 294 19.74 -4.71 -5.99
C ARG A 294 20.67 -5.59 -6.81
N ARG A 295 21.06 -5.15 -8.04
CA ARG A 295 22.01 -5.87 -8.87
C ARG A 295 23.40 -5.95 -8.21
N TYR A 296 23.83 -4.86 -7.61
CA TYR A 296 25.10 -4.80 -6.87
C TYR A 296 25.10 -5.79 -5.71
N VAL A 297 24.11 -5.72 -4.82
CA VAL A 297 23.97 -6.65 -3.67
C VAL A 297 23.89 -8.11 -4.14
N GLY A 298 23.18 -8.38 -5.23
CA GLY A 298 23.08 -9.72 -5.82
C GLY A 298 24.42 -10.26 -6.32
N ARG A 299 25.28 -9.41 -6.89
CA ARG A 299 26.67 -9.78 -7.29
C ARG A 299 27.55 -10.05 -6.08
N MET A 300 27.49 -9.19 -5.06
CA MET A 300 28.30 -9.34 -3.85
C MET A 300 27.96 -10.61 -3.07
N LYS A 301 26.67 -10.98 -2.98
CA LYS A 301 26.25 -12.27 -2.38
C LYS A 301 26.81 -13.48 -3.14
N LYS A 302 26.86 -13.43 -4.48
CA LYS A 302 27.46 -14.49 -5.30
C LYS A 302 28.97 -14.62 -5.06
N LEU A 303 29.65 -13.52 -4.82
CA LEU A 303 31.10 -13.48 -4.56
C LEU A 303 31.46 -13.79 -3.10
N LYS A 304 30.46 -14.10 -2.23
CA LYS A 304 30.63 -14.28 -0.76
C LYS A 304 31.32 -13.09 -0.07
N VAL A 305 31.36 -11.91 -0.71
CA VAL A 305 31.91 -10.68 -0.16
C VAL A 305 30.75 -9.83 0.32
N ILE A 306 30.53 -9.74 1.62
CA ILE A 306 29.57 -8.79 2.22
C ILE A 306 30.35 -7.51 2.54
N PRO A 307 30.14 -6.40 1.85
CA PRO A 307 30.82 -5.15 2.18
C PRO A 307 30.29 -4.62 3.51
N LYS A 308 31.14 -4.49 4.52
CA LYS A 308 30.82 -3.84 5.82
C LYS A 308 30.19 -2.43 5.70
N ARG A 309 30.28 -1.81 4.53
CA ARG A 309 29.77 -0.44 4.29
C ARG A 309 28.25 -0.36 4.03
N PHE A 310 27.53 -1.48 4.02
CA PHE A 310 26.09 -1.56 3.71
C PHE A 310 25.29 -2.36 4.72
N GLU A 311 25.86 -2.54 5.92
CA GLU A 311 25.00 -2.84 7.07
C GLU A 311 24.07 -1.63 7.24
N PRO A 312 22.74 -1.84 7.41
CA PRO A 312 21.89 -0.75 7.79
C PRO A 312 22.52 -0.12 9.04
N VAL A 313 22.80 1.18 9.00
CA VAL A 313 23.16 1.94 10.19
C VAL A 313 21.94 1.82 11.09
N VAL A 314 21.99 0.83 11.97
CA VAL A 314 21.10 0.77 13.13
C VAL A 314 21.53 1.98 13.95
N PRO A 315 20.67 2.99 14.14
CA PRO A 315 21.03 4.07 15.05
C PRO A 315 21.30 3.44 16.41
N ASP A 316 22.52 3.61 16.90
CA ASP A 316 22.88 3.22 18.24
C ASP A 316 22.01 4.03 19.21
N HIS A 317 20.98 3.41 19.75
CA HIS A 317 20.12 3.98 20.78
C HIS A 317 20.80 3.85 22.14
N THR A 318 22.03 4.36 22.23
CA THR A 318 22.64 4.69 23.51
C THR A 318 22.68 6.20 23.63
N PHE A 319 21.58 6.77 24.13
CA PHE A 319 21.61 8.06 24.81
C PHE A 319 21.47 7.83 26.31
N PRO A 320 22.30 8.55 27.10
CA PRO A 320 22.28 8.46 28.55
C PRO A 320 20.98 8.98 29.17
#